data_c74704557f714f0c9f0a4c312d223f3e
#
_entry.id   c74704557f714f0c9f0a4c312d223f3e
#
_cell.length_a   1.000
_cell.length_b   1.000
_cell.length_c   1.000
_cell.angle_alpha   90.00
_cell.angle_beta   90.00
_cell.angle_gamma   90.00
#
_symmetry.space_group_name_H-M   'P 1'
#
loop_
_entity.id
_entity.type
_entity.pdbx_description
1 polymer ?
#
loop_
_entity_poly.entity_id
_entity_poly.type
_entity_poly.pdbx_seq_one_letter_code
_entity_poly.pdbx_strand_id
1 'polypeptide(L)'
;IINRAVRQSMIYKKLIGNACSYCERPKRYMSKTPEGFQCSYCGTIGKIKSKSKIKEILNKKRKMKVFDWNSKNFEKDTFFSSIDSVKYYKGLLRTGLMSMNPHNGHVKAWVGGPDFRHFKYDMVNKGKRQVGSTFKPFVYATAIESGVVDPCYEVPDIEYCIEVPFNEYRNKLWCPSNSGEKFTGAPTSISFALANSMNNITASIIKKGSMIN
;
A
#
# COMPACT_ATOMS: atom_id res chain seq x y z
N ILE A 1 -3.22 -9.91 9.71
CA ILE A 1 -2.94 -8.46 9.46
C ILE A 1 -2.76 -7.72 10.79
N ILE A 2 -3.72 -7.83 11.73
CA ILE A 2 -3.68 -7.13 13.04
C ILE A 2 -2.44 -7.52 13.86
N ASN A 3 -2.12 -8.82 13.95
CA ASN A 3 -0.93 -9.30 14.66
C ASN A 3 0.37 -8.73 14.08
N ARG A 4 0.45 -8.56 12.74
CA ARG A 4 1.59 -7.93 12.08
C ARG A 4 1.67 -6.44 12.43
N ALA A 5 0.54 -5.72 12.42
CA ALA A 5 0.48 -4.31 12.78
C ALA A 5 0.90 -4.07 14.24
N VAL A 6 0.46 -4.92 15.19
CA VAL A 6 0.91 -4.85 16.59
C VAL A 6 2.41 -5.07 16.71
N ARG A 7 2.97 -6.08 16.04
CA ARG A 7 4.41 -6.35 16.05
C ARG A 7 5.24 -5.23 15.42
N GLN A 8 4.66 -4.48 14.49
CA GLN A 8 5.30 -3.33 13.86
C GLN A 8 5.15 -2.04 14.66
N SER A 9 4.28 -2.01 15.68
CA SER A 9 4.08 -0.82 16.51
C SER A 9 5.36 -0.46 17.28
N MET A 10 5.57 0.84 17.50
CA MET A 10 6.73 1.34 18.25
C MET A 10 6.75 0.79 19.68
N ILE A 11 5.58 0.68 20.30
CA ILE A 11 5.45 0.11 21.66
C ILE A 11 5.99 -1.31 21.70
N TYR A 12 5.57 -2.17 20.76
CA TYR A 12 6.06 -3.55 20.70
C TYR A 12 7.57 -3.61 20.45
N LYS A 13 8.08 -2.78 19.52
CA LYS A 13 9.52 -2.70 19.22
C LYS A 13 10.35 -2.30 20.44
N LYS A 14 9.88 -1.33 21.21
CA LYS A 14 10.52 -0.94 22.48
C LYS A 14 10.56 -2.09 23.49
N LEU A 15 9.46 -2.83 23.63
CA LEU A 15 9.34 -3.93 24.58
C LEU A 15 10.25 -5.13 24.26
N ILE A 16 10.57 -5.36 22.99
CA ILE A 16 11.46 -6.45 22.52
C ILE A 16 12.88 -5.99 22.20
N GLY A 17 13.25 -4.76 22.54
CA GLY A 17 14.59 -4.21 22.31
C GLY A 17 14.91 -3.88 20.85
N ASN A 18 13.91 -3.81 19.96
CA ASN A 18 14.11 -3.42 18.54
C ASN A 18 14.03 -1.90 18.31
N ALA A 19 13.78 -1.12 19.37
CA ALA A 19 13.88 0.33 19.34
C ALA A 19 14.23 0.83 20.74
N CYS A 20 14.93 1.96 20.83
CA CYS A 20 15.23 2.59 22.09
C CYS A 20 13.95 3.00 22.84
N SER A 21 13.90 2.74 24.14
CA SER A 21 12.76 3.11 24.99
C SER A 21 12.62 4.61 25.21
N TYR A 22 13.69 5.36 25.04
CA TYR A 22 13.75 6.81 25.25
C TYR A 22 13.67 7.60 23.91
N CYS A 23 14.70 7.46 23.05
CA CYS A 23 14.81 8.26 21.81
C CYS A 23 14.19 7.62 20.58
N GLU A 24 13.53 6.44 20.72
CA GLU A 24 12.80 5.71 19.66
C GLU A 24 13.64 5.23 18.46
N ARG A 25 14.94 5.41 18.48
CA ARG A 25 15.82 4.97 17.39
C ARG A 25 15.75 3.46 17.15
N PRO A 26 15.81 3.02 15.88
CA PRO A 26 15.63 1.63 15.51
C PRO A 26 16.80 0.73 15.97
N LYS A 27 16.62 -0.59 15.84
CA LYS A 27 17.53 -1.65 16.28
C LYS A 27 19.00 -1.44 15.90
N ARG A 28 19.31 -0.82 14.76
CA ARG A 28 20.68 -0.53 14.32
C ARG A 28 21.48 0.33 15.32
N TYR A 29 20.80 1.04 16.21
CA TYR A 29 21.41 1.84 17.28
C TYR A 29 21.40 1.12 18.64
N MET A 30 20.98 -0.16 18.68
CA MET A 30 20.85 -0.95 19.90
C MET A 30 21.93 -2.03 19.95
N SER A 31 22.84 -1.94 20.88
CA SER A 31 23.82 -2.98 21.21
C SER A 31 23.32 -3.86 22.35
N LYS A 32 23.60 -5.16 22.28
CA LYS A 32 23.26 -6.10 23.35
C LYS A 32 24.29 -5.99 24.47
N THR A 33 23.81 -5.84 25.71
CA THR A 33 24.63 -5.82 26.92
C THR A 33 24.15 -6.92 27.88
N PRO A 34 24.93 -7.30 28.92
CA PRO A 34 24.48 -8.25 29.94
C PRO A 34 23.18 -7.82 30.62
N GLU A 35 22.95 -6.52 30.76
CA GLU A 35 21.78 -5.96 31.41
C GLU A 35 20.57 -5.75 30.48
N GLY A 36 20.74 -5.94 29.15
CA GLY A 36 19.67 -5.73 28.17
C GLY A 36 20.17 -5.20 26.83
N PHE A 37 19.58 -4.12 26.33
CA PHE A 37 19.99 -3.43 25.10
C PHE A 37 20.32 -1.98 25.39
N GLN A 38 21.52 -1.55 25.07
CA GLN A 38 21.95 -0.16 25.20
C GLN A 38 21.81 0.58 23.86
N CYS A 39 21.27 1.78 23.90
CA CYS A 39 21.20 2.65 22.73
C CYS A 39 22.54 3.39 22.57
N SER A 40 23.22 3.20 21.45
CA SER A 40 24.47 3.89 21.14
C SER A 40 24.34 5.40 20.97
N TYR A 41 23.11 5.91 20.77
CA TYR A 41 22.86 7.33 20.59
C TYR A 41 22.62 8.10 21.89
N CYS A 42 21.76 7.57 22.78
CA CYS A 42 21.39 8.25 24.03
C CYS A 42 21.86 7.52 25.30
N GLY A 43 22.57 6.41 25.17
CA GLY A 43 23.08 5.62 26.30
C GLY A 43 22.04 4.83 27.08
N THR A 44 20.73 5.02 26.82
CA THR A 44 19.67 4.38 27.61
C THR A 44 19.71 2.87 27.51
N ILE A 45 19.71 2.18 28.65
CA ILE A 45 19.64 0.71 28.74
C ILE A 45 18.14 0.29 28.86
N GLY A 46 17.69 -0.52 27.89
CA GLY A 46 16.34 -1.09 27.86
C GLY A 46 16.35 -2.59 28.16
N LYS A 47 15.54 -3.04 29.13
CA LYS A 47 15.36 -4.47 29.42
C LYS A 47 14.28 -5.09 28.54
N ILE A 48 14.59 -6.28 27.96
CA ILE A 48 13.57 -7.06 27.22
C ILE A 48 12.54 -7.59 28.22
N LYS A 49 11.27 -7.38 27.91
CA LYS A 49 10.16 -7.94 28.69
C LYS A 49 9.86 -9.36 28.25
N SER A 50 9.44 -10.22 29.19
CA SER A 50 8.92 -11.54 28.86
C SER A 50 7.66 -11.46 28.00
N LYS A 51 7.34 -12.50 27.24
CA LYS A 51 6.14 -12.52 26.37
C LYS A 51 4.85 -12.29 27.16
N SER A 52 4.73 -12.84 28.38
CA SER A 52 3.59 -12.63 29.27
C SER A 52 3.46 -11.16 29.68
N LYS A 53 4.56 -10.54 30.10
CA LYS A 53 4.58 -9.13 30.50
C LYS A 53 4.29 -8.18 29.33
N ILE A 54 4.79 -8.51 28.15
CA ILE A 54 4.46 -7.76 26.91
C ILE A 54 2.96 -7.83 26.64
N LYS A 55 2.33 -9.01 26.73
CA LYS A 55 0.89 -9.19 26.52
C LYS A 55 0.06 -8.42 27.55
N GLU A 56 0.46 -8.45 28.82
CA GLU A 56 -0.18 -7.68 29.89
C GLU A 56 -0.15 -6.17 29.60
N ILE A 57 1.02 -5.61 29.27
CA ILE A 57 1.20 -4.19 28.98
C ILE A 57 0.38 -3.76 27.76
N LEU A 58 0.34 -4.58 26.70
CA LEU A 58 -0.39 -4.29 25.47
C LEU A 58 -1.90 -4.35 25.64
N ASN A 59 -2.41 -5.15 26.59
CA ASN A 59 -3.85 -5.28 26.88
C ASN A 59 -4.34 -4.30 27.97
N LYS A 60 -3.44 -3.61 28.68
CA LYS A 60 -3.82 -2.63 29.70
C LYS A 60 -4.58 -1.47 29.09
N LYS A 61 -5.85 -1.29 29.45
CA LYS A 61 -6.70 -0.18 29.01
C LYS A 61 -6.26 1.13 29.63
N ARG A 62 -6.31 2.21 28.85
CA ARG A 62 -5.99 3.58 29.29
C ARG A 62 -6.94 4.55 28.62
N LYS A 63 -7.26 5.65 29.31
CA LYS A 63 -7.97 6.78 28.68
C LYS A 63 -7.09 7.37 27.57
N MET A 64 -7.66 7.54 26.40
CA MET A 64 -6.98 8.18 25.27
C MET A 64 -7.98 8.87 24.35
N LYS A 65 -7.52 9.89 23.65
CA LYS A 65 -8.27 10.52 22.57
C LYS A 65 -7.99 9.79 21.26
N VAL A 66 -9.04 9.48 20.53
CA VAL A 66 -8.96 8.85 19.21
C VAL A 66 -9.72 9.67 18.20
N PHE A 67 -9.32 9.55 16.94
CA PHE A 67 -10.03 10.16 15.82
C PHE A 67 -11.45 9.58 15.70
N ASP A 68 -12.43 10.44 15.50
CA ASP A 68 -13.83 10.02 15.30
C ASP A 68 -14.53 10.98 14.33
N TRP A 69 -15.02 10.45 13.22
CA TRP A 69 -15.71 11.22 12.19
C TRP A 69 -16.96 11.96 12.69
N ASN A 70 -17.67 11.38 13.67
CA ASN A 70 -18.95 11.86 14.14
C ASN A 70 -18.83 12.91 15.26
N SER A 71 -17.63 13.14 15.76
CA SER A 71 -17.41 14.10 16.84
C SER A 71 -17.10 15.51 16.27
N LYS A 72 -17.65 16.55 16.91
CA LYS A 72 -17.50 17.97 16.48
C LYS A 72 -16.05 18.38 16.21
N ASN A 73 -15.09 17.85 16.97
CA ASN A 73 -13.66 18.15 16.83
C ASN A 73 -12.88 16.99 16.18
N PHE A 74 -13.57 16.00 15.57
CA PHE A 74 -12.99 14.76 15.05
C PHE A 74 -12.22 13.94 16.10
N GLU A 75 -12.53 14.10 17.39
CA GLU A 75 -11.91 13.37 18.50
C GLU A 75 -12.96 12.92 19.49
N LYS A 76 -12.73 11.73 20.07
CA LYS A 76 -13.48 11.25 21.23
C LYS A 76 -12.56 10.65 22.27
N ASP A 77 -12.94 10.80 23.53
CA ASP A 77 -12.31 10.11 24.67
C ASP A 77 -12.79 8.66 24.72
N THR A 78 -11.88 7.73 24.89
CA THR A 78 -12.19 6.31 25.01
C THR A 78 -11.18 5.59 25.90
N PHE A 79 -11.55 4.39 26.37
CA PHE A 79 -10.68 3.50 27.13
C PHE A 79 -10.23 2.35 26.25
N PHE A 80 -9.09 2.49 25.60
CA PHE A 80 -8.49 1.46 24.75
C PHE A 80 -7.20 0.92 25.35
N SER A 81 -6.96 -0.36 25.08
CA SER A 81 -5.61 -0.91 25.16
C SER A 81 -4.79 -0.52 23.92
N SER A 82 -3.48 -0.72 23.97
CA SER A 82 -2.63 -0.48 22.81
C SER A 82 -3.04 -1.34 21.61
N ILE A 83 -3.55 -2.55 21.85
CA ILE A 83 -4.07 -3.45 20.81
C ILE A 83 -5.38 -2.90 20.23
N ASP A 84 -6.30 -2.45 21.08
CA ASP A 84 -7.58 -1.88 20.63
C ASP A 84 -7.36 -0.62 19.78
N SER A 85 -6.43 0.25 20.21
CA SER A 85 -6.06 1.42 19.43
C SER A 85 -5.52 1.06 18.03
N VAL A 86 -4.63 0.07 17.94
CA VAL A 86 -4.13 -0.39 16.63
C VAL A 86 -5.25 -0.98 15.77
N LYS A 87 -6.16 -1.76 16.37
CA LYS A 87 -7.32 -2.31 15.66
C LYS A 87 -8.22 -1.20 15.12
N TYR A 88 -8.54 -0.23 15.96
CA TYR A 88 -9.39 0.90 15.64
C TYR A 88 -8.83 1.70 14.46
N TYR A 89 -7.58 2.16 14.55
CA TYR A 89 -6.94 2.93 13.48
C TYR A 89 -6.70 2.13 12.19
N LYS A 90 -6.58 0.80 12.26
CA LYS A 90 -6.50 -0.06 11.08
C LYS A 90 -7.85 -0.31 10.40
N GLY A 91 -8.95 -0.16 11.14
CA GLY A 91 -10.30 -0.22 10.59
C GLY A 91 -10.75 1.07 9.91
N LEU A 92 -10.10 2.20 10.18
CA LEU A 92 -10.44 3.47 9.55
C LEU A 92 -9.94 3.50 8.09
N LEU A 93 -10.84 3.88 7.18
CA LEU A 93 -10.48 4.12 5.79
C LEU A 93 -9.55 5.33 5.69
N ARG A 94 -8.57 5.22 4.81
CA ARG A 94 -7.61 6.28 4.53
C ARG A 94 -7.62 6.57 3.05
N THR A 95 -7.73 7.83 2.72
CA THR A 95 -7.69 8.33 1.35
C THR A 95 -6.78 9.54 1.27
N GLY A 96 -6.29 9.82 0.08
CA GLY A 96 -5.65 11.07 -0.28
C GLY A 96 -6.28 11.59 -1.56
N LEU A 97 -6.22 12.89 -1.77
CA LEU A 97 -6.70 13.55 -2.97
C LEU A 97 -5.67 14.54 -3.46
N MET A 98 -5.43 14.54 -4.75
CA MET A 98 -4.66 15.56 -5.44
C MET A 98 -5.45 16.08 -6.62
N SER A 99 -5.52 17.39 -6.78
CA SER A 99 -6.06 18.05 -7.96
C SER A 99 -4.98 18.87 -8.62
N MET A 100 -4.88 18.78 -9.96
CA MET A 100 -3.91 19.55 -10.73
C MET A 100 -4.56 20.15 -11.99
N ASN A 101 -3.96 21.21 -12.46
CA ASN A 101 -4.33 21.80 -13.75
C ASN A 101 -3.74 20.93 -14.87
N PRO A 102 -4.57 20.38 -15.78
CA PRO A 102 -4.08 19.49 -16.84
C PRO A 102 -3.20 20.20 -17.89
N HIS A 103 -3.31 21.53 -18.05
CA HIS A 103 -2.56 22.26 -19.07
C HIS A 103 -1.12 22.58 -18.64
N ASN A 104 -0.88 22.76 -17.34
CA ASN A 104 0.44 23.20 -16.86
C ASN A 104 0.99 22.35 -15.68
N GLY A 105 0.26 21.32 -15.27
CA GLY A 105 0.67 20.43 -14.18
C GLY A 105 0.68 21.04 -12.77
N HIS A 106 0.23 22.30 -12.61
CA HIS A 106 0.23 22.95 -11.30
C HIS A 106 -0.77 22.26 -10.35
N VAL A 107 -0.29 21.85 -9.18
CA VAL A 107 -1.12 21.29 -8.13
C VAL A 107 -2.02 22.38 -7.53
N LYS A 108 -3.33 22.15 -7.56
CA LYS A 108 -4.36 23.05 -7.03
C LYS A 108 -4.83 22.68 -5.63
N ALA A 109 -4.87 21.37 -5.34
CA ALA A 109 -5.21 20.87 -4.02
C ALA A 109 -4.39 19.61 -3.70
N TRP A 110 -4.01 19.47 -2.43
CA TRP A 110 -3.28 18.33 -1.92
C TRP A 110 -3.82 17.96 -0.53
N VAL A 111 -4.43 16.79 -0.42
CA VAL A 111 -4.96 16.26 0.83
C VAL A 111 -4.35 14.87 1.07
N GLY A 112 -3.36 14.78 1.93
CA GLY A 112 -2.64 13.53 2.20
C GLY A 112 -3.36 12.55 3.12
N GLY A 113 -4.44 12.98 3.80
CA GLY A 113 -5.21 12.15 4.72
C GLY A 113 -6.34 12.91 5.40
N PRO A 114 -7.18 12.23 6.21
CA PRO A 114 -8.37 12.83 6.81
C PRO A 114 -8.07 13.95 7.80
N ASP A 115 -7.06 13.78 8.64
CA ASP A 115 -6.64 14.75 9.66
C ASP A 115 -5.17 14.52 10.00
N PHE A 116 -4.31 15.52 9.80
CA PHE A 116 -2.87 15.40 10.00
C PHE A 116 -2.48 15.13 11.47
N ARG A 117 -3.29 15.55 12.45
CA ARG A 117 -3.03 15.29 13.87
C ARG A 117 -2.99 13.80 14.18
N HIS A 118 -3.88 13.03 13.53
CA HIS A 118 -4.04 11.58 13.73
C HIS A 118 -3.42 10.74 12.63
N PHE A 119 -3.32 11.25 11.40
CA PHE A 119 -2.87 10.53 10.20
C PHE A 119 -1.72 11.28 9.52
N LYS A 120 -0.53 11.17 10.11
CA LYS A 120 0.69 11.83 9.61
C LYS A 120 1.29 11.21 8.35
N TYR A 121 0.71 10.11 7.87
CA TYR A 121 1.17 9.43 6.67
C TYR A 121 0.44 9.98 5.45
N ASP A 122 1.18 10.66 4.59
CA ASP A 122 0.66 11.21 3.34
C ASP A 122 0.37 10.10 2.34
N MET A 123 -0.91 9.89 2.04
CA MET A 123 -1.38 8.85 1.12
C MET A 123 -1.12 9.21 -0.34
N VAL A 124 -0.99 10.50 -0.68
CA VAL A 124 -0.72 10.96 -2.04
C VAL A 124 0.76 10.75 -2.39
N ASN A 125 1.68 11.20 -1.52
CA ASN A 125 3.11 11.14 -1.81
C ASN A 125 3.76 9.81 -1.39
N LYS A 126 3.39 9.29 -0.20
CA LYS A 126 4.06 8.12 0.39
C LYS A 126 3.27 6.82 0.26
N GLY A 127 1.99 6.92 -0.13
CA GLY A 127 1.10 5.78 -0.27
C GLY A 127 1.46 4.95 -1.49
N LYS A 128 2.14 3.82 -1.27
CA LYS A 128 2.40 2.85 -2.34
C LYS A 128 1.22 1.90 -2.46
N ARG A 129 0.59 1.87 -3.62
CA ARG A 129 -0.52 0.99 -3.96
C ARG A 129 -0.28 0.35 -5.32
N GLN A 130 -0.84 -0.84 -5.52
CA GLN A 130 -0.92 -1.43 -6.85
C GLN A 130 -1.88 -0.58 -7.68
N VAL A 131 -1.41 -0.08 -8.81
CA VAL A 131 -2.19 0.82 -9.69
C VAL A 131 -3.36 0.10 -10.36
N GLY A 132 -3.24 -1.21 -10.60
CA GLY A 132 -4.29 -2.00 -11.25
C GLY A 132 -4.68 -1.41 -12.60
N SER A 133 -5.96 -1.45 -12.92
CA SER A 133 -6.52 -1.00 -14.21
C SER A 133 -6.38 0.50 -14.48
N THR A 134 -6.06 1.32 -13.48
CA THR A 134 -5.78 2.74 -13.71
C THR A 134 -4.51 2.98 -14.53
N PHE A 135 -3.67 1.94 -14.71
CA PHE A 135 -2.49 2.00 -15.57
C PHE A 135 -2.80 1.72 -17.06
N LYS A 136 -3.95 1.14 -17.38
CA LYS A 136 -4.30 0.78 -18.77
C LYS A 136 -4.25 1.96 -19.76
N PRO A 137 -4.77 3.17 -19.44
CA PRO A 137 -4.66 4.30 -20.36
C PRO A 137 -3.23 4.58 -20.81
N PHE A 138 -2.25 4.45 -19.92
CA PHE A 138 -0.84 4.63 -20.26
C PHE A 138 -0.32 3.53 -21.19
N VAL A 139 -0.71 2.28 -20.96
CA VAL A 139 -0.35 1.16 -21.86
C VAL A 139 -0.87 1.40 -23.26
N TYR A 140 -2.15 1.79 -23.41
CA TYR A 140 -2.78 2.04 -24.69
C TYR A 140 -2.16 3.26 -25.39
N ALA A 141 -1.95 4.37 -24.66
CA ALA A 141 -1.33 5.56 -25.19
C ALA A 141 0.08 5.27 -25.72
N THR A 142 0.91 4.57 -24.94
CA THR A 142 2.27 4.18 -25.36
C THR A 142 2.24 3.26 -26.59
N ALA A 143 1.32 2.30 -26.63
CA ALA A 143 1.21 1.37 -27.76
C ALA A 143 0.78 2.07 -29.06
N ILE A 144 -0.07 3.08 -28.98
CA ILE A 144 -0.47 3.89 -30.14
C ILE A 144 0.68 4.81 -30.56
N GLU A 145 1.32 5.49 -29.61
CA GLU A 145 2.44 6.40 -29.88
C GLU A 145 3.63 5.68 -30.53
N SER A 146 3.93 4.46 -30.09
CA SER A 146 5.01 3.64 -30.66
C SER A 146 4.61 2.89 -31.93
N GLY A 147 3.40 3.08 -32.45
CA GLY A 147 2.92 2.42 -33.66
C GLY A 147 2.68 0.92 -33.55
N VAL A 148 2.64 0.38 -32.34
CA VAL A 148 2.33 -1.04 -32.07
C VAL A 148 0.91 -1.38 -32.49
N VAL A 149 -0.02 -0.48 -32.21
CA VAL A 149 -1.43 -0.53 -32.60
C VAL A 149 -1.90 0.84 -33.03
N ASP A 150 -2.94 0.89 -33.88
CA ASP A 150 -3.65 2.13 -34.22
C ASP A 150 -4.97 2.20 -33.41
N PRO A 151 -5.64 3.38 -33.34
CA PRO A 151 -6.88 3.54 -32.58
C PRO A 151 -8.04 2.64 -33.04
N CYS A 152 -8.03 2.18 -34.29
CA CYS A 152 -9.05 1.31 -34.87
C CYS A 152 -8.69 -0.18 -34.76
N TYR A 153 -7.55 -0.50 -34.14
CA TYR A 153 -7.07 -1.86 -34.03
C TYR A 153 -8.06 -2.76 -33.28
N GLU A 154 -8.30 -3.95 -33.82
CA GLU A 154 -9.17 -4.95 -33.23
C GLU A 154 -8.37 -6.19 -32.83
N VAL A 155 -8.75 -6.81 -31.71
CA VAL A 155 -8.13 -8.01 -31.15
C VAL A 155 -9.21 -9.02 -30.83
N PRO A 156 -9.09 -10.29 -31.18
CA PRO A 156 -10.02 -11.33 -30.73
C PRO A 156 -10.06 -11.39 -29.18
N ASP A 157 -11.28 -11.51 -28.63
CA ASP A 157 -11.47 -11.66 -27.17
C ASP A 157 -11.22 -13.11 -26.77
N ILE A 158 -9.95 -13.48 -26.66
CA ILE A 158 -9.47 -14.82 -26.27
C ILE A 158 -8.49 -14.69 -25.09
N GLU A 159 -8.04 -15.82 -24.54
CA GLU A 159 -6.99 -15.80 -23.53
C GLU A 159 -5.63 -15.41 -24.12
N TYR A 160 -4.98 -14.41 -23.50
CA TYR A 160 -3.61 -14.01 -23.81
C TYR A 160 -2.73 -14.16 -22.57
N CYS A 161 -1.61 -14.87 -22.75
CA CYS A 161 -0.64 -15.10 -21.70
C CYS A 161 0.68 -14.40 -21.98
N ILE A 162 1.28 -13.86 -20.91
CA ILE A 162 2.59 -13.19 -20.96
C ILE A 162 3.53 -13.91 -20.00
N GLU A 163 4.76 -14.13 -20.41
CA GLU A 163 5.80 -14.55 -19.49
C GLU A 163 6.27 -13.38 -18.65
N VAL A 164 6.19 -13.54 -17.32
CA VAL A 164 6.67 -12.55 -16.37
C VAL A 164 7.76 -13.15 -15.49
N PRO A 165 8.80 -12.36 -15.12
CA PRO A 165 9.81 -12.82 -14.19
C PRO A 165 9.18 -13.23 -12.86
N PHE A 166 9.47 -14.44 -12.40
CA PHE A 166 8.99 -14.95 -11.11
C PHE A 166 10.09 -14.95 -10.06
N ASN A 167 11.29 -15.38 -10.44
CA ASN A 167 12.52 -15.32 -9.66
C ASN A 167 13.73 -15.33 -10.61
N GLU A 168 14.94 -15.30 -10.08
CA GLU A 168 16.20 -15.26 -10.86
C GLU A 168 16.37 -16.45 -11.83
N TYR A 169 15.63 -17.55 -11.63
CA TYR A 169 15.84 -18.81 -12.34
C TYR A 169 14.68 -19.22 -13.24
N ARG A 170 13.51 -18.59 -13.14
CA ARG A 170 12.34 -18.97 -13.96
C ARG A 170 11.35 -17.83 -14.17
N ASN A 171 10.67 -17.90 -15.30
CA ASN A 171 9.49 -17.09 -15.60
C ASN A 171 8.21 -17.83 -15.20
N LYS A 172 7.16 -17.06 -14.96
CA LYS A 172 5.80 -17.56 -14.74
C LYS A 172 4.89 -17.05 -15.85
N LEU A 173 4.08 -17.93 -16.39
CA LEU A 173 3.04 -17.54 -17.32
C LEU A 173 1.91 -16.82 -16.58
N TRP A 174 1.58 -15.62 -17.02
CA TRP A 174 0.49 -14.81 -16.51
C TRP A 174 -0.59 -14.63 -17.56
N CYS A 175 -1.76 -15.23 -17.31
CA CYS A 175 -2.92 -15.22 -18.19
C CYS A 175 -4.07 -14.51 -17.47
N PRO A 176 -4.27 -13.21 -17.64
CA PRO A 176 -5.31 -12.48 -16.94
C PRO A 176 -6.69 -12.77 -17.52
N SER A 177 -7.64 -13.10 -16.65
CA SER A 177 -9.06 -13.20 -17.00
C SER A 177 -9.75 -11.84 -16.89
N ASN A 178 -10.87 -11.67 -17.61
CA ASN A 178 -11.78 -10.55 -17.46
C ASN A 178 -12.65 -10.71 -16.20
N SER A 179 -13.19 -9.61 -15.67
CA SER A 179 -14.03 -9.64 -14.48
C SER A 179 -15.40 -10.29 -14.81
N GLY A 180 -15.58 -11.53 -14.38
CA GLY A 180 -16.87 -12.23 -14.40
C GLY A 180 -17.31 -12.83 -15.73
N GLU A 181 -16.59 -12.65 -16.83
CA GLU A 181 -17.02 -13.07 -18.17
C GLU A 181 -16.10 -14.09 -18.80
N LYS A 182 -16.70 -14.98 -19.59
CA LYS A 182 -15.98 -15.89 -20.48
C LYS A 182 -15.55 -15.12 -21.72
N PHE A 183 -14.44 -15.52 -22.31
CA PHE A 183 -13.97 -14.99 -23.59
C PHE A 183 -15.00 -15.30 -24.69
N THR A 184 -15.34 -14.28 -25.50
CA THR A 184 -16.34 -14.39 -26.57
C THR A 184 -15.78 -14.91 -27.89
N GLY A 185 -14.46 -14.80 -28.09
CA GLY A 185 -13.78 -15.08 -29.33
C GLY A 185 -13.97 -14.02 -30.43
N ALA A 186 -14.85 -13.03 -30.19
CA ALA A 186 -15.18 -12.02 -31.20
C ALA A 186 -14.08 -10.96 -31.32
N PRO A 187 -13.90 -10.36 -32.51
CA PRO A 187 -13.07 -9.17 -32.69
C PRO A 187 -13.59 -8.03 -31.79
N THR A 188 -12.67 -7.41 -31.05
CA THR A 188 -12.99 -6.39 -30.05
C THR A 188 -12.06 -5.20 -30.27
N SER A 189 -12.62 -4.01 -30.47
CA SER A 189 -11.84 -2.80 -30.65
C SER A 189 -11.11 -2.42 -29.35
N ILE A 190 -9.91 -1.84 -29.47
CA ILE A 190 -9.14 -1.40 -28.30
C ILE A 190 -9.88 -0.30 -27.51
N SER A 191 -10.70 0.52 -28.16
CA SER A 191 -11.56 1.52 -27.52
C SER A 191 -12.58 0.85 -26.58
N PHE A 192 -13.32 -0.16 -27.08
CA PHE A 192 -14.26 -0.93 -26.27
C PHE A 192 -13.55 -1.67 -25.12
N ALA A 193 -12.41 -2.28 -25.43
CA ALA A 193 -11.61 -3.01 -24.43
C ALA A 193 -11.13 -2.10 -23.29
N LEU A 194 -10.70 -0.88 -23.58
CA LEU A 194 -10.29 0.10 -22.57
C LEU A 194 -11.51 0.57 -21.76
N ALA A 195 -12.61 0.91 -22.41
CA ALA A 195 -13.85 1.35 -21.74
C ALA A 195 -14.40 0.30 -20.77
N ASN A 196 -14.33 -0.98 -21.14
CA ASN A 196 -14.76 -2.12 -20.32
C ASN A 196 -13.64 -2.72 -19.45
N SER A 197 -12.47 -2.09 -19.45
CA SER A 197 -11.33 -2.52 -18.63
C SER A 197 -10.94 -3.99 -18.84
N MET A 198 -10.96 -4.49 -20.08
CA MET A 198 -10.63 -5.87 -20.42
C MET A 198 -9.14 -6.15 -20.19
N ASN A 199 -8.86 -7.22 -19.44
CA ASN A 199 -7.50 -7.57 -19.05
C ASN A 199 -6.75 -8.33 -20.14
N ASN A 200 -7.43 -9.26 -20.80
CA ASN A 200 -6.86 -10.08 -21.86
C ASN A 200 -6.41 -9.24 -23.06
N ILE A 201 -7.23 -8.28 -23.52
CA ILE A 201 -6.87 -7.37 -24.62
C ILE A 201 -5.68 -6.51 -24.23
N THR A 202 -5.64 -5.99 -23.00
CA THR A 202 -4.46 -5.25 -22.49
C THR A 202 -3.21 -6.13 -22.51
N ALA A 203 -3.32 -7.39 -22.11
CA ALA A 203 -2.22 -8.35 -22.16
C ALA A 203 -1.74 -8.61 -23.61
N SER A 204 -2.67 -8.74 -24.56
CA SER A 204 -2.34 -8.85 -25.98
C SER A 204 -1.52 -7.66 -26.50
N ILE A 205 -1.91 -6.43 -26.17
CA ILE A 205 -1.21 -5.20 -26.56
C ILE A 205 0.21 -5.18 -25.98
N ILE A 206 0.37 -5.51 -24.69
CA ILE A 206 1.68 -5.58 -24.03
C ILE A 206 2.56 -6.62 -24.70
N LYS A 207 2.00 -7.82 -24.97
CA LYS A 207 2.71 -8.91 -25.63
C LYS A 207 3.20 -8.50 -27.03
N LYS A 208 2.35 -7.83 -27.81
CA LYS A 208 2.70 -7.32 -29.13
C LYS A 208 3.83 -6.28 -29.06
N GLY A 209 3.75 -5.34 -28.09
CA GLY A 209 4.79 -4.34 -27.86
C GLY A 209 6.13 -4.94 -27.42
N SER A 210 6.13 -6.00 -26.62
CA SER A 210 7.36 -6.67 -26.17
C SER A 210 8.06 -7.48 -27.26
N MET A 211 7.41 -7.77 -28.38
CA MET A 211 8.00 -8.46 -29.53
C MET A 211 8.66 -7.52 -30.55
N ILE A 212 8.49 -6.19 -30.36
CA ILE A 212 9.02 -5.17 -31.29
C ILE A 212 10.33 -4.55 -30.74
N ASN A 213 10.64 -4.77 -29.45
CA ASN A 213 11.91 -4.42 -28.80
C ASN A 213 12.81 -5.64 -28.66
#